data_71b1b8fa8f70ba317ab0c076257de53b
#
_entry.id   71b1b8fa8f70ba317ab0c076257de53b
#
_cell.length_a   1.000
_cell.length_b   1.000
_cell.length_c   1.000
_cell.angle_alpha   90.00
_cell.angle_beta   90.00
_cell.angle_gamma   90.00
#
_symmetry.space_group_name_H-M   'P 1'
#
loop_
_entity.id
_entity.type
_entity.pdbx_description
1 polymer ?
#
loop_
_entity_poly.entity_id
_entity_poly.type
_entity_poly.pdbx_seq_one_letter_code
_entity_poly.pdbx_strand_id
1 'polypeptide(L)'
;MNLNQEVIKKVIDYIEKHLDEEMELDNIARHAGYSKFHLNRIFTEETGTTIHKYLQLRRLTIAAEKLAKTDIPVAQIAYEAGYHSQLAFSLAIKKINLYQPKLYRNMGIFAPKQNRMEMAA
;
A
#
# COMPACT_ATOMS: atom_id res chain seq x y z
N MET A 1 -21.86 -13.29 1.74
CA MET A 1 -20.86 -12.58 0.93
C MET A 1 -21.11 -12.88 -0.55
N ASN A 2 -21.18 -11.87 -1.41
CA ASN A 2 -21.41 -12.11 -2.83
C ASN A 2 -20.10 -12.46 -3.54
N LEU A 3 -20.18 -12.88 -4.80
CA LEU A 3 -19.03 -13.34 -5.56
C LEU A 3 -17.95 -12.26 -5.69
N ASN A 4 -18.35 -11.00 -5.92
CA ASN A 4 -17.39 -9.90 -6.04
C ASN A 4 -16.64 -9.67 -4.73
N GLN A 5 -17.32 -9.73 -3.60
CA GLN A 5 -16.67 -9.58 -2.29
C GLN A 5 -15.68 -10.72 -2.02
N GLU A 6 -16.02 -11.93 -2.44
CA GLU A 6 -15.09 -13.08 -2.30
C GLU A 6 -13.84 -12.90 -3.15
N VAL A 7 -14.00 -12.43 -4.38
CA VAL A 7 -12.87 -12.14 -5.27
C VAL A 7 -11.98 -11.05 -4.67
N ILE A 8 -12.56 -9.98 -4.15
CA ILE A 8 -11.80 -8.88 -3.57
C ILE A 8 -11.04 -9.34 -2.32
N LYS A 9 -11.67 -10.15 -1.47
CA LYS A 9 -10.97 -10.71 -0.31
C LYS A 9 -9.75 -11.52 -0.73
N LYS A 10 -9.89 -12.36 -1.75
CA LYS A 10 -8.81 -13.17 -2.29
C LYS A 10 -7.67 -12.29 -2.82
N VAL A 11 -8.01 -11.22 -3.54
CA VAL A 11 -7.03 -10.28 -4.08
C VAL A 11 -6.29 -9.57 -2.95
N ILE A 12 -7.00 -9.08 -1.94
CA ILE A 12 -6.39 -8.42 -0.79
C ILE A 12 -5.46 -9.38 -0.04
N ASP A 13 -5.89 -10.61 0.18
CA ASP A 13 -5.05 -11.61 0.84
C ASP A 13 -3.76 -11.87 0.04
N TYR A 14 -3.86 -11.95 -1.28
CA TYR A 14 -2.70 -12.10 -2.15
C TYR A 14 -1.75 -10.90 -2.03
N ILE A 15 -2.28 -9.69 -2.10
CA ILE A 15 -1.49 -8.47 -1.99
C ILE A 15 -0.77 -8.42 -0.65
N GLU A 16 -1.47 -8.69 0.45
CA GLU A 16 -0.90 -8.63 1.79
C GLU A 16 0.23 -9.63 2.00
N LYS A 17 0.18 -10.78 1.34
CA LYS A 17 1.24 -11.78 1.41
C LYS A 17 2.48 -11.44 0.58
N HIS A 18 2.36 -10.52 -0.37
CA HIS A 18 3.41 -10.22 -1.33
C HIS A 18 3.82 -8.74 -1.33
N LEU A 19 3.55 -8.02 -0.23
CA LEU A 19 3.83 -6.58 -0.15
C LEU A 19 5.31 -6.24 -0.28
N ASP A 20 6.20 -7.16 0.09
CA ASP A 20 7.65 -6.99 0.01
C ASP A 20 8.22 -7.38 -1.36
N GLU A 21 7.38 -7.77 -2.31
CA GLU A 21 7.78 -8.19 -3.64
C GLU A 21 7.27 -7.19 -4.68
N GLU A 22 7.91 -7.18 -5.85
CA GLU A 22 7.35 -6.47 -6.99
C GLU A 22 6.06 -7.14 -7.42
N MET A 23 5.00 -6.36 -7.57
CA MET A 23 3.71 -6.85 -8.04
C MET A 23 3.21 -5.99 -9.18
N GLU A 24 2.78 -6.65 -10.25
CA GLU A 24 2.13 -5.99 -11.35
C GLU A 24 0.65 -6.36 -11.37
N LEU A 25 -0.19 -5.43 -11.80
CA LEU A 25 -1.63 -5.64 -11.87
C LEU A 25 -1.99 -6.87 -12.71
N ASP A 26 -1.26 -7.12 -13.79
CA ASP A 26 -1.49 -8.29 -14.63
C ASP A 26 -1.30 -9.61 -13.86
N ASN A 27 -0.30 -9.67 -12.99
CA ASN A 27 -0.04 -10.87 -12.19
C ASN A 27 -1.13 -11.09 -11.14
N ILE A 28 -1.58 -10.01 -10.52
CA ILE A 28 -2.66 -10.06 -9.53
C ILE A 28 -3.95 -10.53 -10.21
N ALA A 29 -4.27 -9.96 -11.36
CA ALA A 29 -5.47 -10.31 -12.11
C ALA A 29 -5.45 -11.76 -12.57
N ARG A 30 -4.30 -12.24 -13.04
CA ARG A 30 -4.14 -13.63 -13.47
C ARG A 30 -4.36 -14.59 -12.31
N HIS A 31 -3.85 -14.26 -11.15
CA HIS A 31 -4.06 -15.06 -9.95
C HIS A 31 -5.55 -15.16 -9.58
N ALA A 32 -6.29 -14.07 -9.77
CA ALA A 32 -7.71 -14.03 -9.47
C ALA A 32 -8.58 -14.60 -10.59
N GLY A 33 -8.03 -14.87 -11.78
CA GLY A 33 -8.78 -15.40 -12.90
C GLY A 33 -9.54 -14.35 -13.70
N TYR A 34 -9.08 -13.10 -13.70
CA TYR A 34 -9.74 -11.98 -14.38
C TYR A 34 -8.76 -11.21 -15.26
N SER A 35 -9.29 -10.42 -16.21
CA SER A 35 -8.47 -9.41 -16.87
C SER A 35 -8.17 -8.28 -15.88
N LYS A 36 -7.07 -7.56 -16.10
CA LYS A 36 -6.71 -6.46 -15.20
C LYS A 36 -7.76 -5.36 -15.16
N PHE A 37 -8.40 -5.07 -16.30
CA PHE A 37 -9.43 -4.03 -16.37
C PHE A 37 -10.68 -4.42 -15.58
N HIS A 38 -11.11 -5.67 -15.74
CA HIS A 38 -12.30 -6.18 -15.05
C HIS A 38 -12.05 -6.25 -13.54
N LEU A 39 -10.89 -6.78 -13.13
CA LEU A 39 -10.55 -6.87 -11.72
C LEU A 39 -10.48 -5.50 -11.06
N ASN A 40 -9.82 -4.54 -11.72
CA ASN A 40 -9.70 -3.20 -11.15
C ASN A 40 -11.06 -2.51 -11.03
N ARG A 41 -11.97 -2.75 -11.97
CA ARG A 41 -13.34 -2.22 -11.89
C ARG A 41 -14.08 -2.80 -10.69
N ILE A 42 -14.05 -4.13 -10.51
CA ILE A 42 -14.67 -4.79 -9.36
C ILE A 42 -14.06 -4.27 -8.06
N PHE A 43 -12.74 -4.18 -8.01
CA PHE A 43 -12.04 -3.71 -6.83
C PHE A 43 -12.44 -2.29 -6.46
N THR A 44 -12.51 -1.40 -7.45
CA THR A 44 -12.89 -0.01 -7.22
C THR A 44 -14.34 0.11 -6.76
N GLU A 45 -15.24 -0.68 -7.34
CA GLU A 45 -16.66 -0.70 -6.94
C GLU A 45 -16.81 -1.15 -5.49
N GLU A 46 -16.05 -2.14 -5.06
CA GLU A 46 -16.19 -2.71 -3.71
C GLU A 46 -15.40 -1.94 -2.64
N THR A 47 -14.30 -1.29 -2.99
CA THR A 47 -13.40 -0.67 -2.01
C THR A 47 -13.32 0.85 -2.10
N GLY A 48 -13.75 1.43 -3.22
CA GLY A 48 -13.64 2.87 -3.46
C GLY A 48 -12.25 3.32 -3.91
N THR A 49 -11.32 2.40 -4.14
CA THR A 49 -9.96 2.75 -4.57
C THR A 49 -9.46 1.75 -5.61
N THR A 50 -8.48 2.16 -6.41
CA THR A 50 -7.83 1.25 -7.37
C THR A 50 -6.88 0.29 -6.65
N ILE A 51 -6.59 -0.83 -7.29
CA ILE A 51 -5.62 -1.80 -6.76
C ILE A 51 -4.25 -1.15 -6.59
N HIS A 52 -3.80 -0.37 -7.57
CA HIS A 52 -2.52 0.32 -7.51
C HIS A 52 -2.45 1.27 -6.31
N LYS A 53 -3.47 2.06 -6.11
CA LYS A 53 -3.53 3.01 -4.98
C LYS A 53 -3.56 2.26 -3.64
N TYR A 54 -4.33 1.18 -3.57
CA TYR A 54 -4.38 0.34 -2.37
C TYR A 54 -2.99 -0.20 -2.03
N LEU A 55 -2.31 -0.78 -3.01
CA LEU A 55 -0.97 -1.33 -2.85
C LEU A 55 0.02 -0.27 -2.38
N GLN A 56 0.00 0.90 -3.01
CA GLN A 56 0.87 2.01 -2.65
C GLN A 56 0.66 2.46 -1.20
N LEU A 57 -0.60 2.64 -0.79
CA LEU A 57 -0.93 3.06 0.57
C LEU A 57 -0.51 2.02 1.61
N ARG A 58 -0.67 0.73 1.30
CA ARG A 58 -0.22 -0.33 2.22
C ARG A 58 1.30 -0.33 2.38
N ARG A 59 2.03 -0.17 1.29
CA ARG A 59 3.50 -0.09 1.33
C ARG A 59 3.97 1.13 2.11
N LEU A 60 3.32 2.26 1.95
CA LEU A 60 3.66 3.48 2.71
C LEU A 60 3.31 3.33 4.19
N THR A 61 2.24 2.64 4.52
CA THR A 61 1.88 2.36 5.92
C THR A 61 2.95 1.50 6.59
N ILE A 62 3.41 0.46 5.91
CA ILE A 62 4.49 -0.40 6.42
C ILE A 62 5.78 0.41 6.58
N ALA A 63 6.08 1.28 5.61
CA ALA A 63 7.25 2.15 5.68
C ALA A 63 7.16 3.10 6.88
N ALA A 64 6.00 3.66 7.14
CA ALA A 64 5.77 4.53 8.30
C ALA A 64 6.01 3.78 9.60
N GLU A 65 5.56 2.54 9.70
CA GLU A 65 5.82 1.71 10.86
C GLU A 65 7.31 1.48 11.07
N LYS A 66 8.04 1.15 10.01
CA LYS A 66 9.50 0.96 10.08
C LYS A 66 10.22 2.24 10.49
N LEU A 67 9.78 3.39 9.99
CA LEU A 67 10.35 4.68 10.40
C LEU A 67 10.19 4.92 11.90
N ALA A 68 9.01 4.66 12.43
CA ALA A 68 8.69 4.93 13.83
C ALA A 68 9.30 3.92 14.79
N LYS A 69 9.45 2.66 14.37
CA LYS A 69 9.79 1.56 15.29
C LYS A 69 11.16 0.95 15.07
N THR A 70 11.90 1.36 14.04
CA THR A 70 13.23 0.79 13.76
C THR A 70 14.22 1.88 13.44
N ASP A 71 15.52 1.48 13.40
CA ASP A 71 16.61 2.36 13.01
C ASP A 71 17.07 2.12 11.57
N ILE A 72 16.27 1.41 10.78
CA ILE A 72 16.58 1.14 9.38
C ILE A 72 16.74 2.48 8.64
N PRO A 73 17.81 2.65 7.84
CA PRO A 73 18.02 3.92 7.12
C PRO A 73 16.83 4.30 6.24
N VAL A 74 16.52 5.58 6.20
CA VAL A 74 15.38 6.09 5.42
C VAL A 74 15.50 5.67 3.95
N ALA A 75 16.70 5.71 3.38
CA ALA A 75 16.92 5.31 1.98
C ALA A 75 16.55 3.84 1.74
N GLN A 76 16.86 2.96 2.68
CA GLN A 76 16.51 1.56 2.57
C GLN A 76 14.99 1.34 2.67
N ILE A 77 14.35 2.04 3.62
CA ILE A 77 12.89 1.97 3.77
C ILE A 77 12.21 2.46 2.49
N ALA A 78 12.70 3.55 1.92
CA ALA A 78 12.16 4.08 0.67
C ALA A 78 12.25 3.06 -0.47
N TYR A 79 13.40 2.42 -0.60
CA TYR A 79 13.62 1.40 -1.62
C TYR A 79 12.66 0.21 -1.42
N GLU A 80 12.53 -0.28 -0.19
CA GLU A 80 11.63 -1.39 0.13
C GLU A 80 10.18 -1.06 -0.13
N ALA A 81 9.81 0.22 -0.01
CA ALA A 81 8.46 0.69 -0.30
C ALA A 81 8.20 0.89 -1.80
N GLY A 82 9.20 0.60 -2.65
CA GLY A 82 9.04 0.67 -4.10
C GLY A 82 9.38 2.02 -4.72
N TYR A 83 10.07 2.87 -4.00
CA TYR A 83 10.45 4.21 -4.51
C TYR A 83 11.88 4.22 -5.01
N HIS A 84 12.09 4.84 -6.17
CA HIS A 84 13.42 4.92 -6.79
C HIS A 84 14.20 6.15 -6.35
N SER A 85 13.59 7.05 -5.61
CA SER A 85 14.27 8.20 -5.04
C SER A 85 13.76 8.49 -3.65
N GLN A 86 14.67 8.97 -2.79
CA GLN A 86 14.29 9.34 -1.44
C GLN A 86 13.38 10.55 -1.42
N LEU A 87 13.53 11.46 -2.39
CA LEU A 87 12.65 12.63 -2.53
C LEU A 87 11.21 12.21 -2.80
N ALA A 88 11.00 11.31 -3.76
CA ALA A 88 9.66 10.82 -4.09
C ALA A 88 9.01 10.14 -2.88
N PHE A 89 9.78 9.33 -2.16
CA PHE A 89 9.32 8.69 -0.93
C PHE A 89 8.94 9.72 0.14
N SER A 90 9.80 10.72 0.35
CA SER A 90 9.56 11.76 1.35
C SER A 90 8.27 12.54 1.07
N LEU A 91 8.02 12.86 -0.19
CA LEU A 91 6.80 13.55 -0.59
C LEU A 91 5.57 12.67 -0.35
N ALA A 92 5.66 11.38 -0.66
CA ALA A 92 4.55 10.45 -0.47
C ALA A 92 4.23 10.24 1.01
N ILE A 93 5.25 10.08 1.85
CA ILE A 93 5.07 9.93 3.31
C ILE A 93 4.48 11.20 3.91
N LYS A 94 4.99 12.37 3.50
CA LYS A 94 4.47 13.64 4.00
C LYS A 94 3.00 13.83 3.64
N LYS A 95 2.60 13.42 2.45
CA LYS A 95 1.21 13.53 2.00
C LYS A 95 0.26 12.70 2.86
N ILE A 96 0.70 11.54 3.34
CA ILE A 96 -0.13 10.63 4.15
C ILE A 96 -0.07 11.00 5.63
N ASN A 97 1.14 11.27 6.15
CA ASN A 97 1.37 11.44 7.59
C ASN A 97 1.61 12.89 8.00
N LEU A 98 1.56 13.84 7.07
CA LEU A 98 1.78 15.27 7.28
C LEU A 98 3.21 15.65 7.66
N TYR A 99 4.13 14.69 7.82
CA TYR A 99 5.50 14.92 8.25
C TYR A 99 6.48 14.21 7.34
N GLN A 100 7.66 14.83 7.16
CA GLN A 100 8.76 14.19 6.42
C GLN A 100 9.30 12.99 7.21
N PRO A 101 9.95 12.01 6.53
CA PRO A 101 10.37 10.77 7.18
C PRO A 101 11.21 10.94 8.45
N LYS A 102 12.21 11.83 8.44
CA LYS A 102 13.06 12.05 9.60
C LYS A 102 12.29 12.59 10.80
N LEU A 103 11.40 13.55 10.54
CA LEU A 103 10.59 14.13 11.60
C LEU A 103 9.61 13.09 12.15
N TYR A 104 9.00 12.33 11.26
CA TYR A 104 8.09 11.26 11.66
C TYR A 104 8.78 10.23 12.54
N ARG A 105 10.01 9.84 12.17
CA ARG A 105 10.83 8.92 12.98
C ARG A 105 11.10 9.47 14.36
N ASN A 106 11.47 10.74 14.45
CA ASN A 106 11.79 11.38 15.72
C ASN A 106 10.59 11.44 16.67
N MET A 107 9.39 11.49 16.13
CA MET A 107 8.17 11.49 16.95
C MET A 107 7.90 10.12 17.57
N GLY A 108 8.34 9.04 16.94
CA GLY A 108 8.17 7.68 17.46
C GLY A 108 6.73 7.22 17.59
N ILE A 109 5.80 7.89 16.91
CA ILE A 109 4.37 7.59 16.98
C ILE A 109 3.94 6.99 15.65
N PHE A 110 3.27 5.83 15.71
CA PHE A 110 2.74 5.19 14.52
C PHE A 110 1.22 5.08 14.64
N ALA A 111 0.51 5.68 13.67
CA ALA A 111 -0.94 5.61 13.55
C ALA A 111 -1.29 5.04 12.18
N PRO A 112 -1.42 3.71 12.05
CA PRO A 112 -1.64 3.10 10.74
C PRO A 112 -3.05 3.34 10.22
N LYS A 113 -3.15 3.52 8.90
CA LYS A 113 -4.42 3.46 8.19
C LYS A 113 -4.63 2.00 7.80
N GLN A 114 -5.45 1.29 8.55
CA GLN A 114 -5.57 -0.16 8.42
C GLN A 114 -6.78 -0.64 7.63
N ASN A 115 -7.84 0.15 7.56
CA ASN A 115 -9.02 -0.28 6.85
C ASN A 115 -9.13 0.43 5.50
N ARG A 116 -9.87 -0.22 4.59
CA ARG A 116 -10.00 0.27 3.22
C ARG A 116 -10.70 1.63 3.13
N MET A 117 -11.58 1.92 4.06
CA MET A 117 -12.29 3.21 4.09
C MET A 117 -11.31 4.35 4.37
N GLU A 118 -10.39 4.17 5.30
CA GLU A 118 -9.36 5.16 5.61
C GLU A 118 -8.42 5.37 4.42
N MET A 119 -8.06 4.30 3.72
CA MET A 119 -7.18 4.39 2.56
C MET A 119 -7.85 5.05 1.37
N ALA A 120 -9.16 4.91 1.25
CA ALA A 120 -9.94 5.50 0.16
C ALA A 120 -10.20 6.99 0.37
N ALA A 121 -10.19 7.45 1.59
CA ALA A 121 -10.48 8.85 1.96
C ALA A 121 -9.32 9.84 1.59
#